data_eefdaea6994da2be2e939ec2b12a2ab7
#
_entry.id   eefdaea6994da2be2e939ec2b12a2ab7
#
_cell.length_a   1.000
_cell.length_b   1.000
_cell.length_c   1.000
_cell.angle_alpha   90.00
_cell.angle_beta   90.00
_cell.angle_gamma   90.00
#
_symmetry.space_group_name_H-M   'P 1'
#
loop_
_entity.id
_entity.type
_entity.pdbx_description
1 polymer ?
#
loop_
_entity_poly.entity_id
_entity_poly.type
_entity_poly.pdbx_seq_one_letter_code
_entity_poly.pdbx_strand_id
1 'polypeptide(L)'
;MGYVVRDVEQAIKHWVEVCGIGPWYYVDKLPVKDFHYRGQPSSPHLSIALANSGDVQVELIQQRDTSPTMYQDFLNAGNEGLQHWSSWPDNYDELYQRALDSGYEVGQEADSVRGRFVYLFNEGHPGTVIEMAHFTPERRRIFDAVREAAIDWDGSDPIRDEWP
;
A
#
# COMPACT_ATOMS: atom_id res chain seq x y z
N MET A 1 6.05 1.44 3.15
CA MET A 1 6.29 -0.02 3.06
C MET A 1 4.96 -0.73 3.13
N GLY A 2 4.65 -1.61 2.18
CA GLY A 2 3.39 -2.33 2.11
C GLY A 2 3.52 -3.78 2.57
N TYR A 3 2.70 -4.14 3.54
CA TYR A 3 2.59 -5.48 4.10
C TYR A 3 1.27 -6.11 3.67
N VAL A 4 1.32 -7.24 2.99
CA VAL A 4 0.13 -8.01 2.62
C VAL A 4 -0.12 -9.04 3.70
N VAL A 5 -1.32 -9.00 4.29
CA VAL A 5 -1.70 -9.81 5.43
C VAL A 5 -3.02 -10.54 5.18
N ARG A 6 -3.22 -11.68 5.87
CA ARG A 6 -4.46 -12.46 5.78
C ARG A 6 -5.56 -11.93 6.69
N ASP A 7 -5.17 -11.20 7.74
CA ASP A 7 -6.08 -10.64 8.75
C ASP A 7 -5.52 -9.28 9.20
N VAL A 8 -6.10 -8.20 8.66
CA VAL A 8 -5.62 -6.84 8.92
C VAL A 8 -5.91 -6.41 10.35
N GLU A 9 -7.02 -6.85 10.93
CA GLU A 9 -7.40 -6.53 12.30
C GLU A 9 -6.43 -7.18 13.30
N GLN A 10 -6.05 -8.45 13.07
CA GLN A 10 -5.04 -9.12 13.87
C GLN A 10 -3.65 -8.49 13.69
N ALA A 11 -3.30 -8.10 12.47
CA ALA A 11 -2.04 -7.41 12.19
C ALA A 11 -1.97 -6.06 12.90
N ILE A 12 -3.02 -5.23 12.82
CA ILE A 12 -3.10 -3.95 13.55
C ILE A 12 -2.90 -4.18 15.04
N LYS A 13 -3.61 -5.14 15.62
CA LYS A 13 -3.47 -5.46 17.05
C LYS A 13 -2.02 -5.79 17.41
N HIS A 14 -1.35 -6.62 16.62
CA HIS A 14 0.07 -6.95 16.82
C HIS A 14 0.97 -5.72 16.76
N TRP A 15 0.79 -4.87 15.73
CA TRP A 15 1.59 -3.67 15.57
C TRP A 15 1.41 -2.65 16.71
N VAL A 16 0.19 -2.54 17.24
CA VAL A 16 -0.13 -1.69 18.39
C VAL A 16 0.47 -2.25 19.68
N GLU A 17 0.12 -3.50 20.02
CA GLU A 17 0.42 -4.08 21.33
C GLU A 17 1.90 -4.49 21.49
N VAL A 18 2.54 -4.94 20.41
CA VAL A 18 3.91 -5.46 20.45
C VAL A 18 4.93 -4.43 19.97
N CYS A 19 4.60 -3.70 18.89
CA CYS A 19 5.53 -2.77 18.26
C CYS A 19 5.33 -1.32 18.72
N GLY A 20 4.20 -0.99 19.36
CA GLY A 20 3.88 0.38 19.80
C GLY A 20 3.66 1.34 18.63
N ILE A 21 3.20 0.84 17.47
CA ILE A 21 3.00 1.62 16.26
C ILE A 21 1.50 1.90 16.06
N GLY A 22 1.16 3.15 15.90
CA GLY A 22 -0.20 3.67 15.67
C GLY A 22 -0.24 5.19 15.79
N PRO A 23 -1.44 5.80 15.72
CA PRO A 23 -2.74 5.15 15.47
C PRO A 23 -2.85 4.65 14.02
N TRP A 24 -3.70 3.65 13.77
CA TRP A 24 -3.98 3.10 12.45
C TRP A 24 -5.25 3.70 11.86
N TYR A 25 -5.14 4.26 10.66
CA TYR A 25 -6.27 4.73 9.87
C TYR A 25 -6.72 3.62 8.93
N TYR A 26 -7.89 3.06 9.19
CA TYR A 26 -8.43 1.89 8.52
C TYR A 26 -9.55 2.25 7.55
N VAL A 27 -9.55 1.63 6.39
CA VAL A 27 -10.63 1.68 5.41
C VAL A 27 -10.96 0.27 4.97
N ASP A 28 -12.20 -0.17 5.20
CA ASP A 28 -12.65 -1.52 4.84
C ASP A 28 -12.60 -1.77 3.33
N LYS A 29 -12.97 -0.77 2.53
CA LYS A 29 -12.93 -0.87 1.07
C LYS A 29 -12.31 0.37 0.44
N LEU A 30 -11.04 0.23 0.00
CA LEU A 30 -10.36 1.28 -0.73
C LEU A 30 -11.08 1.57 -2.06
N PRO A 31 -11.53 2.81 -2.33
CA PRO A 31 -12.11 3.17 -3.61
C PRO A 31 -11.01 3.29 -4.67
N VAL A 32 -10.89 2.28 -5.52
CA VAL A 32 -10.01 2.27 -6.70
C VAL A 32 -10.83 2.23 -7.98
N LYS A 33 -10.27 2.78 -9.05
CA LYS A 33 -10.85 2.77 -10.39
C LYS A 33 -9.84 2.19 -11.35
N ASP A 34 -10.35 1.60 -12.44
CA ASP A 34 -9.52 1.11 -13.54
C ASP A 34 -8.37 0.24 -13.06
N PHE A 35 -8.65 -0.65 -12.09
CA PHE A 35 -7.65 -1.57 -11.60
C PHE A 35 -7.34 -2.63 -12.65
N HIS A 36 -6.06 -2.76 -12.98
CA HIS A 36 -5.55 -3.77 -13.89
C HIS A 36 -4.48 -4.63 -13.20
N TYR A 37 -4.58 -5.92 -13.42
CA TYR A 37 -3.58 -6.90 -13.03
C TYR A 37 -2.99 -7.53 -14.29
N ARG A 38 -1.68 -7.38 -14.51
CA ARG A 38 -0.95 -7.83 -15.71
C ARG A 38 -1.67 -7.41 -17.00
N GLY A 39 -2.13 -6.16 -17.05
CA GLY A 39 -2.83 -5.57 -18.18
C GLY A 39 -4.29 -6.03 -18.37
N GLN A 40 -4.84 -6.87 -17.49
CA GLN A 40 -6.23 -7.30 -17.53
C GLN A 40 -7.06 -6.61 -16.46
N PRO A 41 -8.30 -6.20 -16.75
CA PRO A 41 -9.17 -5.60 -15.74
C PRO A 41 -9.37 -6.53 -14.54
N SER A 42 -9.36 -5.95 -13.34
CA SER A 42 -9.64 -6.63 -12.08
C SER A 42 -10.44 -5.71 -11.16
N SER A 43 -11.08 -6.25 -10.13
CA SER A 43 -11.93 -5.49 -9.20
C SER A 43 -11.77 -5.98 -7.76
N PRO A 44 -10.58 -5.86 -7.17
CA PRO A 44 -10.34 -6.39 -5.83
C PRO A 44 -11.05 -5.56 -4.75
N HIS A 45 -11.53 -6.25 -3.72
CA HIS A 45 -11.94 -5.63 -2.47
C HIS A 45 -10.72 -5.58 -1.54
N LEU A 46 -10.16 -4.39 -1.36
CA LEU A 46 -8.96 -4.15 -0.55
C LEU A 46 -9.31 -3.40 0.72
N SER A 47 -9.05 -4.01 1.88
CA SER A 47 -9.02 -3.31 3.16
C SER A 47 -7.60 -2.83 3.42
N ILE A 48 -7.46 -1.56 3.79
CA ILE A 48 -6.16 -0.89 3.94
C ILE A 48 -6.10 -0.20 5.29
N ALA A 49 -4.98 -0.36 5.98
CA ALA A 49 -4.68 0.42 7.18
C ALA A 49 -3.33 1.12 7.05
N LEU A 50 -3.26 2.39 7.45
CA LEU A 50 -2.05 3.22 7.42
C LEU A 50 -1.66 3.66 8.82
N ALA A 51 -0.39 3.57 9.16
CA ALA A 51 0.22 4.18 10.33
C ALA A 51 1.65 4.60 10.02
N ASN A 52 2.28 5.37 10.91
CA ASN A 52 3.69 5.74 10.79
C ASN A 52 4.51 5.23 11.98
N SER A 53 5.75 4.84 11.67
CA SER A 53 6.83 4.67 12.64
C SER A 53 7.91 5.70 12.32
N GLY A 54 7.89 6.84 13.01
CA GLY A 54 8.68 8.00 12.61
C GLY A 54 8.33 8.45 11.19
N ASP A 55 9.33 8.60 10.33
CA ASP A 55 9.13 9.02 8.93
C ASP A 55 8.76 7.87 7.98
N VAL A 56 8.68 6.64 8.48
CA VAL A 56 8.33 5.48 7.66
C VAL A 56 6.84 5.20 7.77
N GLN A 57 6.12 5.32 6.66
CA GLN A 57 4.73 4.89 6.58
C GLN A 57 4.64 3.39 6.37
N VAL A 58 3.82 2.74 7.18
CA VAL A 58 3.47 1.32 7.09
C VAL A 58 2.04 1.21 6.58
N GLU A 59 1.85 0.42 5.55
CA GLU A 59 0.55 0.08 5.00
C GLU A 59 0.30 -1.41 5.19
N LEU A 60 -0.83 -1.76 5.82
CA LEU A 60 -1.34 -3.13 5.89
C LEU A 60 -2.44 -3.30 4.86
N ILE A 61 -2.35 -4.36 4.07
CA ILE A 61 -3.26 -4.64 2.95
C ILE A 61 -3.85 -6.03 3.14
N GLN A 62 -5.17 -6.12 3.23
CA GLN A 62 -5.90 -7.38 3.12
C GLN A 62 -6.81 -7.36 1.91
N GLN A 63 -6.68 -8.33 1.04
CA GLN A 63 -7.67 -8.57 -0.01
C GLN A 63 -8.79 -9.47 0.53
N ARG A 64 -10.04 -9.00 0.42
CA ARG A 64 -11.24 -9.68 0.95
C ARG A 64 -11.91 -10.63 -0.05
N ASP A 65 -11.43 -10.67 -1.28
CA ASP A 65 -11.98 -11.50 -2.36
C ASP A 65 -10.86 -12.28 -3.10
N THR A 66 -11.21 -12.94 -4.19
CA THR A 66 -10.28 -13.75 -5.00
C THR A 66 -9.96 -13.12 -6.36
N SER A 67 -10.23 -11.83 -6.54
CA SER A 67 -9.88 -11.10 -7.77
C SER A 67 -8.37 -11.19 -8.04
N PRO A 68 -7.93 -11.31 -9.30
CA PRO A 68 -6.52 -11.39 -9.61
C PRO A 68 -5.77 -10.12 -9.21
N THR A 69 -4.70 -10.25 -8.39
CA THR A 69 -3.79 -9.18 -7.99
C THR A 69 -2.42 -9.73 -7.64
N MET A 70 -1.40 -8.88 -7.56
CA MET A 70 -0.10 -9.25 -7.00
C MET A 70 -0.17 -9.58 -5.50
N TYR A 71 -1.15 -9.07 -4.78
CA TYR A 71 -1.40 -9.43 -3.38
C TYR A 71 -1.83 -10.89 -3.26
N GLN A 72 -2.76 -11.30 -4.12
CA GLN A 72 -3.22 -12.69 -4.15
C GLN A 72 -2.10 -13.65 -4.58
N ASP A 73 -1.26 -13.27 -5.55
CA ASP A 73 -0.09 -14.05 -5.94
C ASP A 73 0.87 -14.25 -4.77
N PHE A 74 1.15 -13.17 -4.01
CA PHE A 74 2.03 -13.19 -2.85
C PHE A 74 1.54 -14.16 -1.77
N LEU A 75 0.24 -14.08 -1.43
CA LEU A 75 -0.39 -14.97 -0.46
C LEU A 75 -0.47 -16.43 -0.95
N ASN A 76 -0.75 -16.65 -2.24
CA ASN A 76 -0.82 -18.00 -2.84
C ASN A 76 0.55 -18.67 -2.91
N ALA A 77 1.63 -17.90 -3.02
CA ALA A 77 3.00 -18.39 -2.91
C ALA A 77 3.40 -18.79 -1.47
N GLY A 78 2.48 -18.67 -0.50
CA GLY A 78 2.73 -18.99 0.90
C GLY A 78 3.37 -17.87 1.70
N ASN A 79 3.51 -16.68 1.11
CA ASN A 79 4.08 -15.52 1.78
C ASN A 79 3.00 -14.75 2.57
N GLU A 80 3.46 -13.96 3.53
CA GLU A 80 2.70 -12.97 4.29
C GLU A 80 3.69 -11.95 4.86
N GLY A 81 3.32 -10.68 4.91
CA GLY A 81 4.19 -9.62 5.43
C GLY A 81 4.66 -8.65 4.35
N LEU A 82 5.90 -8.15 4.45
CA LEU A 82 6.44 -7.14 3.55
C LEU A 82 6.44 -7.63 2.10
N GLN A 83 5.70 -6.93 1.25
CA GLN A 83 5.55 -7.28 -0.17
C GLN A 83 6.17 -6.23 -1.09
N HIS A 84 6.05 -4.92 -0.77
CA HIS A 84 6.57 -3.88 -1.63
C HIS A 84 7.17 -2.69 -0.87
N TRP A 85 8.02 -1.99 -1.60
CA TRP A 85 8.51 -0.67 -1.23
C TRP A 85 7.80 0.38 -2.07
N SER A 86 7.30 1.44 -1.44
CA SER A 86 6.62 2.53 -2.14
C SER A 86 7.51 3.76 -2.28
N SER A 87 7.40 4.41 -3.44
CA SER A 87 8.06 5.68 -3.78
C SER A 87 7.03 6.67 -4.32
N TRP A 88 7.20 7.95 -3.96
CA TRP A 88 6.30 9.04 -4.36
C TRP A 88 7.09 10.15 -5.07
N PRO A 89 7.55 9.89 -6.29
CA PRO A 89 8.42 10.82 -6.99
C PRO A 89 7.66 12.01 -7.57
N ASP A 90 8.29 13.20 -7.56
CA ASP A 90 7.74 14.38 -8.23
C ASP A 90 7.78 14.24 -9.77
N ASN A 91 8.74 13.47 -10.31
CA ASN A 91 8.91 13.16 -11.73
C ASN A 91 8.39 11.76 -12.10
N TYR A 92 7.17 11.43 -11.69
CA TYR A 92 6.54 10.11 -11.83
C TYR A 92 6.66 9.53 -13.26
N ASP A 93 6.25 10.28 -14.28
CA ASP A 93 6.23 9.78 -15.66
C ASP A 93 7.63 9.45 -16.20
N GLU A 94 8.63 10.27 -15.86
CA GLU A 94 10.04 10.02 -16.23
C GLU A 94 10.56 8.73 -15.56
N LEU A 95 10.32 8.56 -14.26
CA LEU A 95 10.79 7.38 -13.54
C LEU A 95 10.03 6.13 -13.95
N TYR A 96 8.74 6.23 -14.23
CA TYR A 96 7.94 5.15 -14.77
C TYR A 96 8.53 4.64 -16.10
N GLN A 97 8.78 5.55 -17.05
CA GLN A 97 9.38 5.18 -18.33
C GLN A 97 10.79 4.59 -18.16
N ARG A 98 11.62 5.18 -17.29
CA ARG A 98 12.96 4.66 -16.99
C ARG A 98 12.91 3.25 -16.43
N ALA A 99 11.95 2.94 -15.57
CA ALA A 99 11.77 1.60 -15.03
C ALA A 99 11.43 0.60 -16.14
N LEU A 100 10.50 0.94 -17.04
CA LEU A 100 10.16 0.11 -18.19
C LEU A 100 11.37 -0.12 -19.11
N ASP A 101 12.12 0.94 -19.42
CA ASP A 101 13.34 0.87 -20.25
C ASP A 101 14.43 0.01 -19.60
N SER A 102 14.39 -0.13 -18.27
CA SER A 102 15.31 -0.96 -17.48
C SER A 102 14.81 -2.41 -17.29
N GLY A 103 13.73 -2.80 -17.98
CA GLY A 103 13.19 -4.14 -17.96
C GLY A 103 12.24 -4.45 -16.79
N TYR A 104 11.73 -3.42 -16.11
CA TYR A 104 10.61 -3.62 -15.19
C TYR A 104 9.31 -3.79 -15.94
N GLU A 105 8.44 -4.61 -15.42
CA GLU A 105 7.10 -4.88 -15.93
C GLU A 105 6.04 -4.37 -14.97
N VAL A 106 4.88 -3.97 -15.54
CA VAL A 106 3.71 -3.58 -14.74
C VAL A 106 3.01 -4.84 -14.26
N GLY A 107 3.02 -5.06 -12.95
CA GLY A 107 2.31 -6.17 -12.32
C GLY A 107 0.86 -5.85 -12.03
N GLN A 108 0.63 -4.65 -11.47
CA GLN A 108 -0.72 -4.10 -11.28
C GLN A 108 -0.69 -2.57 -11.25
N GLU A 109 -1.79 -1.96 -11.61
CA GLU A 109 -1.95 -0.52 -11.55
C GLU A 109 -3.42 -0.15 -11.34
N ALA A 110 -3.66 1.03 -10.79
CA ALA A 110 -5.00 1.57 -10.68
C ALA A 110 -4.97 3.10 -10.61
N ASP A 111 -6.15 3.69 -10.77
CA ASP A 111 -6.38 5.10 -10.49
C ASP A 111 -7.28 5.26 -9.27
N SER A 112 -7.21 6.41 -8.65
CA SER A 112 -8.03 6.79 -7.51
C SER A 112 -8.21 8.31 -7.48
N VAL A 113 -9.11 8.80 -6.65
CA VAL A 113 -9.24 10.24 -6.39
C VAL A 113 -7.95 10.86 -5.83
N ARG A 114 -7.03 10.02 -5.34
CA ARG A 114 -5.71 10.41 -4.80
C ARG A 114 -4.59 10.30 -5.83
N GLY A 115 -4.92 9.96 -7.09
CA GLY A 115 -3.98 9.77 -8.19
C GLY A 115 -3.63 8.31 -8.45
N ARG A 116 -2.95 8.09 -9.56
CA ARG A 116 -2.51 6.79 -10.06
C ARG A 116 -1.45 6.17 -9.16
N PHE A 117 -1.43 4.85 -9.11
CA PHE A 117 -0.32 4.06 -8.60
C PHE A 117 -0.05 2.87 -9.52
N VAL A 118 1.18 2.39 -9.50
CA VAL A 118 1.64 1.23 -10.27
C VAL A 118 2.59 0.39 -9.42
N TYR A 119 2.49 -0.93 -9.57
CA TYR A 119 3.42 -1.89 -9.00
C TYR A 119 4.30 -2.46 -10.10
N LEU A 120 5.59 -2.29 -9.94
CA LEU A 120 6.61 -2.71 -10.89
C LEU A 120 7.41 -3.88 -10.32
N PHE A 121 7.67 -4.88 -11.14
CA PHE A 121 8.53 -6.01 -10.79
C PHE A 121 9.53 -6.30 -11.92
N ASN A 122 10.61 -7.00 -11.58
CA ASN A 122 11.61 -7.42 -12.54
C ASN A 122 12.11 -8.83 -12.18
N GLU A 123 12.09 -9.76 -13.13
CA GLU A 123 12.54 -11.14 -12.90
C GLU A 123 14.02 -11.24 -12.52
N GLY A 124 14.85 -10.28 -12.96
CA GLY A 124 16.25 -10.17 -12.58
C GLY A 124 16.48 -9.73 -11.13
N HIS A 125 15.44 -9.25 -10.46
CA HIS A 125 15.45 -8.83 -9.06
C HIS A 125 14.27 -9.44 -8.31
N PRO A 126 14.18 -10.77 -8.21
CA PRO A 126 13.07 -11.44 -7.55
C PRO A 126 13.00 -11.01 -6.08
N GLY A 127 11.81 -10.75 -5.60
CA GLY A 127 11.56 -10.27 -4.24
C GLY A 127 11.57 -8.76 -4.08
N THR A 128 11.82 -7.99 -5.16
CA THR A 128 11.70 -6.53 -5.14
C THR A 128 10.50 -6.08 -5.95
N VAL A 129 9.41 -5.74 -5.28
CA VAL A 129 8.27 -5.05 -5.88
C VAL A 129 8.34 -3.57 -5.49
N ILE A 130 8.29 -2.70 -6.49
CA ILE A 130 8.31 -1.25 -6.30
C ILE A 130 6.93 -0.70 -6.62
N GLU A 131 6.29 -0.07 -5.64
CA GLU A 131 5.15 0.79 -5.91
C GLU A 131 5.65 2.19 -6.27
N MET A 132 5.12 2.75 -7.34
CA MET A 132 5.23 4.18 -7.62
C MET A 132 3.85 4.80 -7.62
N ALA A 133 3.68 5.88 -6.88
CA ALA A 133 2.40 6.57 -6.77
C ALA A 133 2.55 8.08 -7.03
N HIS A 134 1.56 8.67 -7.73
CA HIS A 134 1.48 10.11 -7.87
C HIS A 134 1.36 10.77 -6.50
N PHE A 135 2.25 11.71 -6.17
CA PHE A 135 2.19 12.45 -4.92
C PHE A 135 1.33 13.71 -5.06
N THR A 136 0.04 13.48 -5.24
CA THR A 136 -0.96 14.55 -5.36
C THR A 136 -1.11 15.33 -4.05
N PRO A 137 -1.62 16.58 -4.07
CA PRO A 137 -1.90 17.33 -2.85
C PRO A 137 -2.83 16.57 -1.88
N GLU A 138 -3.80 15.81 -2.40
CA GLU A 138 -4.72 15.02 -1.57
C GLU A 138 -3.99 13.86 -0.89
N ARG A 139 -3.16 13.09 -1.62
CA ARG A 139 -2.36 12.02 -1.03
C ARG A 139 -1.38 12.56 0.00
N ARG A 140 -0.71 13.70 -0.28
CA ARG A 140 0.19 14.38 0.66
C ARG A 140 -0.53 14.72 1.96
N ARG A 141 -1.72 15.35 1.86
CA ARG A 141 -2.52 15.75 3.03
C ARG A 141 -2.83 14.56 3.94
N ILE A 142 -3.26 13.44 3.36
CA ILE A 142 -3.56 12.21 4.10
C ILE A 142 -2.30 11.66 4.77
N PHE A 143 -1.21 11.53 4.03
CA PHE A 143 0.02 10.93 4.53
C PHE A 143 0.70 11.80 5.61
N ASP A 144 0.67 13.13 5.45
CA ASP A 144 1.15 14.06 6.48
C ASP A 144 0.29 13.94 7.76
N ALA A 145 -1.03 13.87 7.64
CA ALA A 145 -1.92 13.72 8.79
C ALA A 145 -1.71 12.38 9.52
N VAL A 146 -1.49 11.28 8.79
CA VAL A 146 -1.16 9.97 9.40
C VAL A 146 0.17 10.05 10.14
N ARG A 147 1.19 10.68 9.55
CA ARG A 147 2.49 10.88 10.20
C ARG A 147 2.41 11.76 11.44
N GLU A 148 1.69 12.88 11.36
CA GLU A 148 1.50 13.81 12.49
C GLU A 148 0.77 13.14 13.65
N ALA A 149 -0.24 12.31 13.36
CA ALA A 149 -0.98 11.58 14.38
C ALA A 149 -0.14 10.55 15.16
N ALA A 150 0.96 10.09 14.59
CA ALA A 150 1.89 9.16 15.25
C ALA A 150 2.90 9.85 16.18
N ILE A 151 3.03 11.19 16.08
CA ILE A 151 3.95 11.95 16.93
C ILE A 151 3.36 11.98 18.34
N ASP A 152 4.14 11.52 19.33
CA ASP A 152 3.76 11.48 20.73
C ASP A 152 2.42 10.77 21.02
N TRP A 153 2.03 9.82 20.16
CA TRP A 153 0.81 9.03 20.36
C TRP A 153 0.87 8.23 21.66
N ASP A 154 -0.14 8.39 22.50
CA ASP A 154 -0.21 7.85 23.86
C ASP A 154 -0.83 6.42 23.94
N GLY A 155 -1.12 5.80 22.80
CA GLY A 155 -1.78 4.49 22.73
C GLY A 155 -3.31 4.54 22.72
N SER A 156 -3.92 5.72 22.90
CA SER A 156 -5.37 5.88 22.85
C SER A 156 -5.90 5.85 21.40
N ASP A 157 -7.17 5.43 21.24
CA ASP A 157 -7.85 5.39 19.95
C ASP A 157 -6.96 4.77 18.84
N PRO A 158 -6.55 3.50 19.00
CA PRO A 158 -5.54 2.89 18.16
C PRO A 158 -6.00 2.57 16.74
N ILE A 159 -7.32 2.50 16.51
CA ILE A 159 -7.91 2.24 15.19
C ILE A 159 -8.92 3.35 14.89
N ARG A 160 -8.74 4.01 13.77
CA ARG A 160 -9.59 5.08 13.26
C ARG A 160 -10.20 4.67 11.93
N ASP A 161 -11.53 4.63 11.87
CA ASP A 161 -12.30 4.01 10.77
C ASP A 161 -12.31 4.84 9.47
N GLU A 162 -11.66 5.99 9.44
CA GLU A 162 -11.59 6.85 8.26
C GLU A 162 -10.18 7.39 8.07
N TRP A 163 -9.80 7.57 6.81
CA TRP A 163 -8.57 8.30 6.49
C TRP A 163 -8.80 9.81 6.63
N PRO A 164 -7.81 10.53 7.16
CA PRO A 164 -7.90 11.96 7.42
C PRO A 164 -8.13 12.80 6.16
#